data_534543f45de6d3bf6de08f4afed7ca60
#
_entry.id   534543f45de6d3bf6de08f4afed7ca60
#
_cell.length_a   1.000
_cell.length_b   1.000
_cell.length_c   1.000
_cell.angle_alpha   90.00
_cell.angle_beta   90.00
_cell.angle_gamma   90.00
#
_symmetry.space_group_name_H-M   'P 1'
#
loop_
_entity.id
_entity.type
_entity.pdbx_description
1 polymer ?
#
loop_
_entity_poly.entity_id
_entity_poly.type
_entity_poly.pdbx_seq_one_letter_code
_entity_poly.pdbx_strand_id
1 'polypeptide(L)'
;MKILRLLTVLVIAALTFAACDDTTEGIGGSITNDIDNINITSAVFPVATKSMVSGAVLSRNNSGLIGKMKDPETGNYVKGDYMTQLSVLPTFSIDTLDYIKQANKGSIEADSCYLLVSYNASYGDTIAPMKVTAYEMTKPMAEDKEYYSDYDAFKEEVSENNQHWSSNYNLSNTSDVKNFKIYLNKKYEKDGKTYKNYGSYIMQTYAEHPEYFKPNFKFLHNVCPGFYIKNVGGTGNMAKIWNTELIFYWTRHKTIKAKDGVTDSIAVGIGYNRFDGTEEVLQLNKIENDTVKLKQLASQEKNCTYLKSPAGIFTEVTLPIEDIMKGHEKDTLNTATISFPRLNNENEDNPYNFATPSTILMVQKDSLQSFFEKSKLADSRTSYTTSYSSTGTYKNAYTFQNIANLVSAMYKNKGKGENWNKVVLVPVNIITTAQGHTTVISKINHDMSLASTRLKRGVITTDSNGKETSPIQIKVIYSKFKEKE
;
A
#
# COMPACT_ATOMS: atom_id res chain seq x y z
N MET A 1 4.80 -38.06 55.42
CA MET A 1 4.21 -36.87 54.81
C MET A 1 4.93 -36.39 53.53
N LYS A 2 6.25 -36.45 53.41
CA LYS A 2 6.97 -35.98 52.18
C LYS A 2 6.75 -36.93 50.98
N ILE A 3 6.69 -38.26 51.19
CA ILE A 3 6.50 -39.25 50.11
C ILE A 3 5.08 -39.16 49.54
N LEU A 4 4.06 -38.91 50.38
CA LEU A 4 2.68 -38.78 49.92
C LEU A 4 2.48 -37.51 49.03
N ARG A 5 3.18 -36.41 49.32
CA ARG A 5 3.17 -35.19 48.49
C ARG A 5 3.88 -35.41 47.15
N LEU A 6 4.96 -36.19 47.13
CA LEU A 6 5.66 -36.51 45.88
C LEU A 6 4.81 -37.39 44.95
N LEU A 7 4.07 -38.38 45.52
CA LEU A 7 3.13 -39.21 44.77
C LEU A 7 1.96 -38.41 44.20
N THR A 8 1.43 -37.45 44.98
CA THR A 8 0.32 -36.57 44.48
C THR A 8 0.78 -35.68 43.34
N VAL A 9 2.00 -35.13 43.39
CA VAL A 9 2.57 -34.31 42.28
C VAL A 9 2.84 -35.17 41.04
N LEU A 10 3.28 -36.42 41.21
CA LEU A 10 3.53 -37.35 40.10
C LEU A 10 2.24 -37.77 39.40
N VAL A 11 1.16 -37.97 40.15
CA VAL A 11 -0.18 -38.31 39.61
C VAL A 11 -0.79 -37.13 38.89
N ILE A 12 -0.64 -35.90 39.40
CA ILE A 12 -1.11 -34.69 38.73
C ILE A 12 -0.30 -34.44 37.44
N ALA A 13 1.02 -34.64 37.44
CA ALA A 13 1.85 -34.54 36.25
C ALA A 13 1.51 -35.59 35.18
N ALA A 14 1.16 -36.84 35.59
CA ALA A 14 0.74 -37.87 34.65
C ALA A 14 -0.63 -37.60 34.00
N LEU A 15 -1.53 -36.89 34.70
CA LEU A 15 -2.85 -36.51 34.16
C LEU A 15 -2.77 -35.35 33.18
N THR A 16 -1.70 -34.52 33.19
CA THR A 16 -1.52 -33.41 32.24
C THR A 16 -0.94 -33.88 30.91
N PHE A 17 -0.36 -35.08 30.79
CA PHE A 17 0.13 -35.60 29.51
C PHE A 17 -0.90 -36.44 28.73
N ALA A 18 -2.08 -36.70 29.29
CA ALA A 18 -3.16 -37.43 28.62
C ALA A 18 -4.18 -36.51 27.91
N ALA A 19 -3.94 -35.19 27.89
CA ALA A 19 -4.87 -34.20 27.31
C ALA A 19 -4.38 -33.60 25.97
N CYS A 20 -3.58 -34.35 25.23
CA CYS A 20 -3.27 -34.01 23.83
C CYS A 20 -3.60 -35.21 22.95
N ASP A 21 -4.87 -35.56 22.89
CA ASP A 21 -5.37 -36.37 21.79
C ASP A 21 -6.08 -35.42 20.79
N ASP A 22 -5.68 -35.54 19.55
CA ASP A 22 -6.06 -34.71 18.39
C ASP A 22 -7.48 -35.08 17.94
N THR A 23 -8.45 -34.98 18.88
CA THR A 23 -9.87 -35.26 18.61
C THR A 23 -10.65 -34.02 18.20
N THR A 24 -10.12 -33.28 17.20
CA THR A 24 -10.96 -32.34 16.45
C THR A 24 -11.97 -33.07 15.54
N GLU A 25 -11.88 -34.36 15.39
CA GLU A 25 -12.88 -35.13 14.63
C GLU A 25 -14.22 -35.30 15.37
N GLY A 26 -14.25 -35.11 16.72
CA GLY A 26 -15.43 -35.32 17.53
C GLY A 26 -16.25 -34.12 17.93
N ILE A 27 -15.83 -32.89 17.65
CA ILE A 27 -16.52 -31.68 18.15
C ILE A 27 -17.90 -31.46 17.48
N GLY A 28 -18.17 -32.05 16.32
CA GLY A 28 -19.50 -31.98 15.68
C GLY A 28 -20.48 -33.06 16.16
N GLY A 29 -19.99 -34.20 16.64
CA GLY A 29 -20.84 -35.36 17.00
C GLY A 29 -21.48 -35.33 18.39
N SER A 30 -20.94 -34.49 19.31
CA SER A 30 -21.45 -34.43 20.70
C SER A 30 -22.47 -33.35 20.97
N ILE A 31 -22.76 -32.47 19.99
CA ILE A 31 -23.68 -31.35 20.13
C ILE A 31 -25.04 -31.64 19.51
N THR A 32 -25.16 -32.60 18.63
CA THR A 32 -26.42 -33.01 18.04
C THR A 32 -26.98 -34.22 18.77
N ASN A 33 -27.91 -33.98 19.68
CA ASN A 33 -28.82 -35.04 20.12
C ASN A 33 -29.55 -35.65 18.91
N ASP A 34 -29.90 -36.91 18.93
CA ASP A 34 -30.69 -37.61 17.91
C ASP A 34 -32.05 -36.94 17.56
N ILE A 35 -32.36 -35.83 18.24
CA ILE A 35 -33.58 -35.01 18.07
C ILE A 35 -33.44 -34.04 16.85
N ASP A 36 -32.26 -33.60 16.50
CA ASP A 36 -32.11 -32.51 15.51
C ASP A 36 -32.07 -32.95 14.04
N ASN A 37 -32.07 -34.24 13.77
CA ASN A 37 -32.03 -34.84 12.41
C ASN A 37 -31.00 -34.23 11.45
N ILE A 38 -29.87 -33.70 11.97
CA ILE A 38 -28.79 -33.11 11.18
C ILE A 38 -27.59 -34.07 11.14
N ASN A 39 -27.15 -34.38 9.95
CA ASN A 39 -25.91 -35.12 9.74
C ASN A 39 -24.77 -34.14 9.34
N ILE A 40 -23.66 -34.16 10.09
CA ILE A 40 -22.51 -33.31 9.86
C ILE A 40 -21.38 -34.18 9.33
N THR A 41 -20.80 -33.78 8.21
CA THR A 41 -19.65 -34.47 7.58
C THR A 41 -18.54 -33.47 7.26
N SER A 42 -17.29 -33.94 7.24
CA SER A 42 -16.15 -33.13 6.87
C SER A 42 -15.34 -33.79 5.77
N ALA A 43 -14.75 -32.98 4.90
CA ALA A 43 -13.88 -33.42 3.83
C ALA A 43 -12.71 -32.46 3.62
N VAL A 44 -11.63 -32.96 3.04
CA VAL A 44 -10.42 -32.19 2.73
C VAL A 44 -10.08 -32.38 1.27
N PHE A 45 -9.86 -31.27 0.57
CA PHE A 45 -9.56 -31.28 -0.87
C PHE A 45 -8.22 -30.60 -1.15
N PRO A 46 -7.43 -31.13 -2.11
CA PRO A 46 -6.17 -30.53 -2.51
C PRO A 46 -6.42 -29.25 -3.33
N VAL A 47 -5.57 -28.23 -3.14
CA VAL A 47 -5.65 -26.95 -3.80
C VAL A 47 -4.38 -26.68 -4.57
N ALA A 48 -4.52 -26.21 -5.82
CA ALA A 48 -3.41 -25.79 -6.65
C ALA A 48 -3.17 -24.28 -6.55
N THR A 49 -1.87 -23.89 -6.53
CA THR A 49 -1.48 -22.49 -6.54
C THR A 49 -0.35 -22.23 -7.53
N LYS A 50 -0.31 -21.03 -8.10
CA LYS A 50 0.79 -20.59 -8.95
C LYS A 50 1.04 -19.09 -8.78
N SER A 51 2.26 -18.65 -9.07
CA SER A 51 2.60 -17.22 -9.12
C SER A 51 2.01 -16.60 -10.39
N MET A 52 1.56 -15.35 -10.24
CA MET A 52 1.02 -14.53 -11.33
C MET A 52 1.62 -13.13 -11.25
N VAL A 53 2.17 -12.61 -12.36
CA VAL A 53 2.58 -11.20 -12.42
C VAL A 53 1.34 -10.33 -12.34
N SER A 54 1.36 -9.33 -11.46
CA SER A 54 0.18 -8.49 -11.20
C SER A 54 -0.22 -7.61 -12.38
N GLY A 55 0.74 -7.26 -13.25
CA GLY A 55 0.57 -6.13 -14.16
C GLY A 55 0.57 -4.79 -13.44
N ALA A 56 0.04 -3.77 -14.11
CA ALA A 56 -0.19 -2.47 -13.49
C ALA A 56 -1.33 -2.57 -12.46
N VAL A 57 -1.19 -1.87 -11.34
CA VAL A 57 -2.20 -1.84 -10.27
C VAL A 57 -2.66 -0.40 -10.06
N LEU A 58 -3.90 -0.23 -9.59
CA LEU A 58 -4.41 1.11 -9.24
C LEU A 58 -3.54 1.72 -8.16
N SER A 59 -2.95 2.89 -8.44
CA SER A 59 -1.88 3.45 -7.62
C SER A 59 -2.15 4.86 -7.08
N ARG A 60 -3.38 5.36 -7.23
CA ARG A 60 -3.84 6.58 -6.54
C ARG A 60 -3.81 6.33 -5.03
N ASN A 61 -2.94 7.03 -4.32
CA ASN A 61 -2.68 6.81 -2.90
C ASN A 61 -2.26 8.12 -2.23
N ASN A 62 -2.33 8.15 -0.89
CA ASN A 62 -1.97 9.30 -0.06
C ASN A 62 -0.49 9.29 0.37
N SER A 63 0.35 8.50 -0.29
CA SER A 63 1.78 8.43 0.00
C SER A 63 2.58 8.19 -1.28
N GLY A 64 3.75 8.81 -1.38
CA GLY A 64 4.70 8.63 -2.47
C GLY A 64 5.73 7.54 -2.17
N LEU A 65 6.27 6.94 -3.22
CA LEU A 65 7.49 6.12 -3.16
C LEU A 65 8.55 6.75 -4.04
N ILE A 66 9.74 6.97 -3.49
CA ILE A 66 10.86 7.53 -4.26
C ILE A 66 12.16 6.76 -3.98
N GLY A 67 12.81 6.31 -5.03
CA GLY A 67 14.07 5.59 -4.95
C GLY A 67 14.14 4.38 -5.85
N LYS A 68 15.18 3.57 -5.68
CA LYS A 68 15.40 2.32 -6.41
C LYS A 68 16.17 1.35 -5.55
N MET A 69 15.68 0.13 -5.41
CA MET A 69 16.39 -0.90 -4.67
C MET A 69 16.09 -2.30 -5.18
N LYS A 70 16.92 -3.27 -4.76
CA LYS A 70 16.74 -4.68 -5.05
C LYS A 70 16.01 -5.35 -3.88
N ASP A 71 14.97 -6.11 -4.17
CA ASP A 71 14.32 -6.98 -3.21
C ASP A 71 15.22 -8.19 -2.93
N PRO A 72 15.71 -8.40 -1.70
CA PRO A 72 16.60 -9.51 -1.38
C PRO A 72 15.97 -10.88 -1.60
N GLU A 73 14.66 -11.02 -1.35
CA GLU A 73 13.94 -12.29 -1.44
C GLU A 73 13.74 -12.75 -2.90
N THR A 74 13.36 -11.83 -3.78
CA THR A 74 13.06 -12.16 -5.18
C THR A 74 14.21 -11.85 -6.13
N GLY A 75 15.18 -11.04 -5.71
CA GLY A 75 16.24 -10.50 -6.55
C GLY A 75 15.74 -9.50 -7.60
N ASN A 76 14.48 -9.08 -7.53
CA ASN A 76 13.88 -8.13 -8.45
C ASN A 76 14.24 -6.69 -8.06
N TYR A 77 14.53 -5.84 -9.04
CA TYR A 77 14.64 -4.39 -8.82
C TYR A 77 13.26 -3.75 -8.88
N VAL A 78 13.03 -2.86 -7.92
CA VAL A 78 11.86 -1.98 -7.88
C VAL A 78 12.32 -0.54 -7.82
N LYS A 79 11.69 0.32 -8.62
CA LYS A 79 11.90 1.76 -8.65
C LYS A 79 10.55 2.45 -8.42
N GLY A 80 10.55 3.46 -7.57
CA GLY A 80 9.40 4.33 -7.32
C GLY A 80 9.70 5.76 -7.76
N ASP A 81 8.73 6.36 -8.43
CA ASP A 81 8.60 7.79 -8.71
C ASP A 81 7.19 8.20 -8.28
N TYR A 82 6.93 9.47 -7.99
CA TYR A 82 5.58 9.88 -7.62
C TYR A 82 5.20 11.25 -8.14
N MET A 83 3.90 11.45 -8.33
CA MET A 83 3.28 12.74 -8.62
C MET A 83 2.51 13.22 -7.41
N THR A 84 2.53 14.51 -7.14
CA THR A 84 1.74 15.13 -6.08
C THR A 84 1.26 16.50 -6.51
N GLN A 85 0.00 16.79 -6.25
CA GLN A 85 -0.54 18.14 -6.23
C GLN A 85 -0.30 18.76 -4.87
N LEU A 86 -0.54 20.07 -4.75
CA LEU A 86 -0.38 20.81 -3.51
C LEU A 86 -1.68 21.54 -3.17
N SER A 87 -2.01 21.61 -1.89
CA SER A 87 -3.16 22.36 -1.41
C SER A 87 -2.76 23.71 -0.85
N VAL A 88 -3.62 24.70 -1.06
CA VAL A 88 -3.53 26.02 -0.45
C VAL A 88 -4.55 26.14 0.68
N LEU A 89 -4.10 26.57 1.86
CA LEU A 89 -4.99 26.78 2.98
C LEU A 89 -5.98 27.93 2.74
N PRO A 90 -7.24 27.83 3.21
CA PRO A 90 -8.21 28.94 3.10
C PRO A 90 -7.75 30.26 3.73
N THR A 91 -6.86 30.16 4.73
CA THR A 91 -6.26 31.29 5.44
C THR A 91 -4.98 31.82 4.83
N PHE A 92 -4.59 31.27 3.64
CA PHE A 92 -3.36 31.68 2.98
C PHE A 92 -3.36 33.20 2.69
N SER A 93 -2.28 33.85 3.07
CA SER A 93 -2.00 35.25 2.77
C SER A 93 -0.50 35.50 2.79
N ILE A 94 -0.03 36.46 1.99
CA ILE A 94 1.32 36.99 2.08
C ILE A 94 1.20 38.39 2.70
N ASP A 95 1.72 38.53 3.93
CA ASP A 95 1.62 39.77 4.66
C ASP A 95 2.44 40.89 3.99
N THR A 96 1.83 42.04 3.91
CA THR A 96 2.50 43.36 3.72
C THR A 96 3.53 43.36 2.60
N LEU A 97 3.04 43.21 1.33
CA LEU A 97 3.88 43.26 0.12
C LEU A 97 4.79 44.50 0.08
N ASP A 98 4.38 45.61 0.68
CA ASP A 98 5.20 46.82 0.74
C ASP A 98 6.48 46.63 1.56
N TYR A 99 6.45 45.86 2.64
CA TYR A 99 7.65 45.58 3.41
C TYR A 99 8.62 44.62 2.68
N ILE A 100 8.08 43.77 1.78
CA ILE A 100 8.88 42.92 0.90
C ILE A 100 9.55 43.78 -0.16
N LYS A 101 8.80 44.72 -0.78
CA LYS A 101 9.34 45.68 -1.73
C LYS A 101 10.43 46.55 -1.12
N GLN A 102 10.27 47.01 0.12
CA GLN A 102 11.31 47.75 0.84
C GLN A 102 12.60 46.92 0.99
N ALA A 103 12.51 45.66 1.28
CA ALA A 103 13.67 44.75 1.40
C ALA A 103 14.35 44.50 0.02
N ASN A 104 13.59 44.49 -1.06
CA ASN A 104 14.05 44.05 -2.38
C ASN A 104 14.05 45.19 -3.42
N LYS A 105 14.31 46.44 -3.03
CA LYS A 105 14.44 47.59 -3.92
C LYS A 105 13.23 47.77 -4.87
N GLY A 106 12.04 47.52 -4.39
CA GLY A 106 10.79 47.65 -5.14
C GLY A 106 10.24 46.34 -5.74
N SER A 107 11.02 45.26 -5.71
CA SER A 107 10.60 43.94 -6.24
C SER A 107 9.92 43.08 -5.17
N ILE A 108 9.06 42.17 -5.62
CA ILE A 108 8.49 41.10 -4.79
C ILE A 108 9.28 39.83 -5.09
N GLU A 109 10.13 39.41 -4.19
CA GLU A 109 11.03 38.27 -4.42
C GLU A 109 11.10 37.36 -3.19
N ALA A 110 11.18 36.05 -3.44
CA ALA A 110 11.55 35.06 -2.45
C ALA A 110 13.07 34.91 -2.37
N ASP A 111 13.59 34.80 -1.15
CA ASP A 111 15.01 34.55 -0.93
C ASP A 111 15.37 33.09 -1.25
N SER A 112 14.50 32.17 -0.90
CA SER A 112 14.66 30.73 -1.16
C SER A 112 13.30 30.06 -1.36
N CYS A 113 13.32 29.03 -2.21
CA CYS A 113 12.16 28.16 -2.45
C CYS A 113 12.63 26.71 -2.61
N TYR A 114 11.92 25.77 -1.98
CA TYR A 114 12.25 24.35 -2.11
C TYR A 114 11.03 23.45 -1.84
N LEU A 115 11.07 22.25 -2.38
CA LEU A 115 10.21 21.14 -1.96
C LEU A 115 10.87 20.47 -0.76
N LEU A 116 10.16 20.37 0.35
CA LEU A 116 10.51 19.56 1.51
C LEU A 116 9.78 18.23 1.39
N VAL A 117 10.55 17.17 1.15
CA VAL A 117 10.02 15.82 0.96
C VAL A 117 10.20 15.05 2.26
N SER A 118 9.09 14.83 2.99
CA SER A 118 9.07 14.19 4.29
C SER A 118 8.67 12.71 4.16
N TYR A 119 9.44 11.81 4.81
CA TYR A 119 9.21 10.37 4.76
C TYR A 119 9.05 9.76 6.16
N ASN A 120 8.18 8.75 6.27
CA ASN A 120 7.90 8.02 7.50
C ASN A 120 8.49 6.61 7.54
N ALA A 121 8.94 6.09 6.39
CA ALA A 121 9.66 4.84 6.30
C ALA A 121 10.78 4.92 5.26
N SER A 122 11.86 4.21 5.50
CA SER A 122 12.97 4.03 4.59
C SER A 122 13.30 2.55 4.47
N TYR A 123 13.66 2.13 3.28
CA TYR A 123 14.03 0.76 2.95
C TYR A 123 15.44 0.76 2.38
N GLY A 124 16.21 -0.30 2.68
CA GLY A 124 17.55 -0.47 2.14
C GLY A 124 18.62 0.36 2.87
N ASP A 125 19.74 0.62 2.19
CA ASP A 125 20.89 1.35 2.72
C ASP A 125 20.60 2.86 2.76
N THR A 126 20.36 3.40 3.96
CA THR A 126 20.01 4.81 4.17
C THR A 126 21.13 5.78 3.78
N ILE A 127 22.38 5.37 3.74
CA ILE A 127 23.52 6.23 3.33
C ILE A 127 23.78 6.21 1.83
N ALA A 128 23.18 5.29 1.08
CA ALA A 128 23.36 5.21 -0.36
C ALA A 128 22.96 6.54 -1.04
N PRO A 129 23.84 7.11 -1.90
CA PRO A 129 23.55 8.37 -2.57
C PRO A 129 22.50 8.17 -3.69
N MET A 130 21.48 8.99 -3.66
CA MET A 130 20.40 8.99 -4.62
C MET A 130 20.25 10.35 -5.31
N LYS A 131 19.70 10.36 -6.50
CA LYS A 131 19.42 11.59 -7.24
C LYS A 131 17.97 11.64 -7.71
N VAL A 132 17.31 12.76 -7.43
CA VAL A 132 15.94 13.04 -7.88
C VAL A 132 15.88 14.26 -8.76
N THR A 133 14.85 14.31 -9.61
CA THR A 133 14.47 15.51 -10.35
C THR A 133 12.98 15.77 -10.13
N ALA A 134 12.64 16.97 -9.72
CA ALA A 134 11.27 17.47 -9.67
C ALA A 134 10.95 18.20 -10.97
N TYR A 135 9.92 17.75 -11.66
CA TYR A 135 9.34 18.39 -12.84
C TYR A 135 8.05 19.07 -12.44
N GLU A 136 7.88 20.36 -12.77
CA GLU A 136 6.58 20.99 -12.65
C GLU A 136 5.60 20.37 -13.66
N MET A 137 4.39 20.08 -13.22
CA MET A 137 3.34 19.60 -14.11
C MET A 137 2.82 20.73 -14.99
N THR A 138 2.36 20.42 -16.20
CA THR A 138 1.78 21.40 -17.14
C THR A 138 0.31 21.66 -16.85
N LYS A 139 -0.37 20.70 -16.25
CA LYS A 139 -1.77 20.72 -15.83
C LYS A 139 -1.97 19.84 -14.60
N PRO A 140 -2.98 20.09 -13.79
CA PRO A 140 -3.30 19.19 -12.66
C PRO A 140 -3.77 17.81 -13.16
N MET A 141 -3.62 16.80 -12.30
CA MET A 141 -4.19 15.47 -12.53
C MET A 141 -5.72 15.55 -12.55
N ALA A 142 -6.37 14.74 -13.39
CA ALA A 142 -7.81 14.67 -13.49
C ALA A 142 -8.40 13.81 -12.35
N GLU A 143 -9.45 14.30 -11.69
CA GLU A 143 -10.06 13.61 -10.53
C GLU A 143 -10.83 12.36 -10.93
N ASP A 144 -11.41 12.35 -12.13
CA ASP A 144 -12.23 11.29 -12.70
C ASP A 144 -11.42 10.21 -13.44
N LYS A 145 -10.09 10.36 -13.50
CA LYS A 145 -9.18 9.42 -14.18
C LYS A 145 -8.66 8.36 -13.22
N GLU A 146 -8.69 7.11 -13.69
CA GLU A 146 -8.02 6.01 -13.03
C GLU A 146 -6.53 6.02 -13.36
N TYR A 147 -5.69 6.08 -12.32
CA TYR A 147 -4.24 6.10 -12.45
C TYR A 147 -3.64 4.77 -11.98
N TYR A 148 -2.89 4.13 -12.88
CA TYR A 148 -2.21 2.86 -12.62
C TYR A 148 -0.72 3.09 -12.36
N SER A 149 -0.09 2.09 -11.76
CA SER A 149 1.32 2.15 -11.35
C SER A 149 2.33 2.26 -12.50
N ASP A 150 1.92 2.00 -13.73
CA ASP A 150 2.75 2.16 -14.94
C ASP A 150 2.49 3.49 -15.68
N TYR A 151 1.72 4.39 -15.06
CA TYR A 151 1.35 5.66 -15.69
C TYR A 151 2.59 6.47 -16.12
N ASP A 152 2.53 7.01 -17.30
CA ASP A 152 3.59 7.83 -17.90
C ASP A 152 3.20 9.31 -17.90
N ALA A 153 3.68 10.03 -16.88
CA ALA A 153 3.41 11.45 -16.70
C ALA A 153 3.88 12.33 -17.89
N PHE A 154 4.93 11.89 -18.60
CA PHE A 154 5.45 12.65 -19.76
C PHE A 154 4.54 12.62 -20.97
N LYS A 155 3.53 11.78 -21.00
CA LYS A 155 2.53 11.77 -22.07
C LYS A 155 1.48 12.87 -21.92
N GLU A 156 1.19 13.31 -20.70
CA GLU A 156 0.07 14.22 -20.46
C GLU A 156 0.39 15.39 -19.54
N GLU A 157 0.94 15.17 -18.35
CA GLU A 157 1.06 16.21 -17.31
C GLU A 157 2.45 16.82 -17.20
N VAL A 158 3.46 16.24 -17.83
CA VAL A 158 4.85 16.70 -17.72
C VAL A 158 5.47 16.85 -19.10
N SER A 159 6.25 17.89 -19.30
CA SER A 159 7.09 18.05 -20.49
C SER A 159 8.57 18.03 -20.08
N GLU A 160 9.40 17.31 -20.85
CA GLU A 160 10.85 17.33 -20.65
C GLU A 160 11.48 18.70 -20.88
N ASN A 161 10.81 19.53 -21.69
CA ASN A 161 11.22 20.92 -21.98
C ASN A 161 10.85 21.89 -20.86
N ASN A 162 10.01 21.49 -19.90
CA ASN A 162 9.66 22.31 -18.76
C ASN A 162 10.82 22.44 -17.79
N GLN A 163 10.79 23.52 -17.04
CA GLN A 163 11.77 23.76 -16.01
C GLN A 163 11.73 22.65 -14.96
N HIS A 164 12.92 22.19 -14.56
CA HIS A 164 13.06 21.09 -13.59
C HIS A 164 14.25 21.33 -12.67
N TRP A 165 14.22 20.72 -11.51
CA TRP A 165 15.22 20.89 -10.47
C TRP A 165 15.70 19.52 -9.96
N SER A 166 17.01 19.33 -9.92
CA SER A 166 17.63 18.11 -9.45
C SER A 166 18.30 18.30 -8.10
N SER A 167 18.23 17.30 -7.25
CA SER A 167 18.91 17.26 -5.96
C SER A 167 19.48 15.87 -5.70
N ASN A 168 20.63 15.83 -5.04
CA ASN A 168 21.14 14.60 -4.45
C ASN A 168 20.59 14.48 -3.03
N TYR A 169 20.30 13.27 -2.58
CA TYR A 169 19.86 12.99 -1.23
C TYR A 169 20.33 11.63 -0.75
N ASN A 170 20.25 11.41 0.55
CA ASN A 170 20.28 10.10 1.20
C ASN A 170 19.20 10.07 2.30
N LEU A 171 19.01 8.95 2.93
CA LEU A 171 17.98 8.75 3.96
C LEU A 171 18.57 8.65 5.38
N SER A 172 19.80 9.09 5.59
CA SER A 172 20.51 9.02 6.88
C SER A 172 20.09 10.10 7.88
N ASN A 173 19.09 10.93 7.56
CA ASN A 173 18.60 11.97 8.45
C ASN A 173 18.08 11.37 9.77
N THR A 174 18.66 11.84 10.90
CA THR A 174 18.35 11.37 12.25
C THR A 174 17.38 12.28 13.02
N SER A 175 16.88 13.35 12.39
CA SER A 175 15.87 14.24 13.00
C SER A 175 14.54 13.52 13.20
N ASP A 176 13.73 14.01 14.15
CA ASP A 176 12.40 13.47 14.48
C ASP A 176 11.50 13.44 13.23
N VAL A 177 11.58 14.48 12.40
CA VAL A 177 10.92 14.51 11.08
C VAL A 177 11.95 14.29 10.01
N LYS A 178 11.97 13.09 9.45
CA LYS A 178 12.89 12.70 8.38
C LYS A 178 12.47 13.33 7.06
N ASN A 179 13.39 14.04 6.41
CA ASN A 179 13.12 14.71 5.15
C ASN A 179 14.39 14.94 4.32
N PHE A 180 14.20 15.32 3.07
CA PHE A 180 15.24 15.91 2.22
C PHE A 180 14.64 17.06 1.40
N LYS A 181 15.49 17.92 0.80
CA LYS A 181 15.07 19.11 0.07
C LYS A 181 15.44 19.03 -1.41
N ILE A 182 14.53 19.56 -2.23
CA ILE A 182 14.79 19.83 -3.65
C ILE A 182 14.67 21.36 -3.83
N TYR A 183 15.80 22.04 -4.02
CA TYR A 183 15.81 23.49 -4.13
C TYR A 183 15.31 23.98 -5.50
N LEU A 184 14.35 24.90 -5.49
CA LEU A 184 13.74 25.52 -6.65
C LEU A 184 14.29 26.95 -6.86
N ASN A 185 15.56 27.16 -6.53
CA ASN A 185 16.19 28.50 -6.49
C ASN A 185 16.75 28.99 -7.84
N LYS A 186 16.68 28.17 -8.90
CA LYS A 186 17.05 28.61 -10.25
C LYS A 186 16.07 29.65 -10.76
N LYS A 187 16.54 30.51 -11.68
CA LYS A 187 15.62 31.42 -12.42
C LYS A 187 14.46 30.63 -13.00
N TYR A 188 13.28 31.15 -12.86
CA TYR A 188 12.05 30.50 -13.32
C TYR A 188 11.42 31.36 -14.42
N GLU A 189 11.01 30.73 -15.51
CA GLU A 189 10.39 31.42 -16.66
C GLU A 189 8.97 30.91 -16.86
N LYS A 190 8.01 31.82 -16.96
CA LYS A 190 6.61 31.51 -17.26
C LYS A 190 5.97 32.67 -17.97
N ASP A 191 5.25 32.39 -19.06
CA ASP A 191 4.50 33.35 -19.86
C ASP A 191 5.33 34.58 -20.33
N GLY A 192 6.61 34.30 -20.69
CA GLY A 192 7.55 35.32 -21.15
C GLY A 192 8.14 36.21 -20.06
N LYS A 193 7.80 35.97 -18.78
CA LYS A 193 8.40 36.64 -17.63
C LYS A 193 9.47 35.75 -16.99
N THR A 194 10.53 36.38 -16.49
CA THR A 194 11.62 35.73 -15.74
C THR A 194 11.55 36.14 -14.29
N TYR A 195 11.53 35.16 -13.39
CA TYR A 195 11.51 35.32 -11.93
C TYR A 195 12.82 34.86 -11.33
N LYS A 196 13.20 35.43 -10.18
CA LYS A 196 14.41 35.05 -9.45
C LYS A 196 14.44 33.53 -9.11
N ASN A 197 13.30 33.00 -8.69
CA ASN A 197 13.08 31.59 -8.39
C ASN A 197 11.57 31.27 -8.41
N TYR A 198 11.20 30.02 -8.21
CA TYR A 198 9.79 29.59 -8.20
C TYR A 198 8.96 30.27 -7.12
N GLY A 199 9.52 30.53 -5.93
CA GLY A 199 8.85 31.27 -4.86
C GLY A 199 8.53 32.72 -5.23
N SER A 200 9.44 33.39 -5.96
CA SER A 200 9.22 34.75 -6.48
C SER A 200 8.07 34.78 -7.50
N TYR A 201 7.97 33.76 -8.35
CA TYR A 201 6.82 33.58 -9.24
C TYR A 201 5.51 33.50 -8.46
N ILE A 202 5.44 32.64 -7.43
CA ILE A 202 4.25 32.48 -6.58
C ILE A 202 3.88 33.79 -5.90
N MET A 203 4.84 34.52 -5.32
CA MET A 203 4.60 35.77 -4.61
C MET A 203 4.11 36.87 -5.53
N GLN A 204 4.68 37.00 -6.73
CA GLN A 204 4.24 37.98 -7.72
C GLN A 204 2.86 37.65 -8.29
N THR A 205 2.59 36.34 -8.55
CA THR A 205 1.26 35.87 -8.94
C THR A 205 0.21 36.17 -7.88
N TYR A 206 0.55 36.01 -6.58
CA TYR A 206 -0.35 36.38 -5.49
C TYR A 206 -0.63 37.88 -5.46
N ALA A 207 0.40 38.71 -5.71
CA ALA A 207 0.24 40.15 -5.72
C ALA A 207 -0.63 40.64 -6.88
N GLU A 208 -0.53 39.98 -8.04
CA GLU A 208 -1.30 40.31 -9.24
C GLU A 208 -2.70 39.68 -9.23
N HIS A 209 -2.84 38.45 -8.72
CA HIS A 209 -4.04 37.61 -8.79
C HIS A 209 -4.30 36.84 -7.46
N PRO A 210 -4.63 37.51 -6.36
CA PRO A 210 -4.89 36.85 -5.08
C PRO A 210 -6.08 35.86 -5.15
N GLU A 211 -7.01 36.07 -6.10
CA GLU A 211 -8.16 35.18 -6.34
C GLU A 211 -7.78 33.81 -6.89
N TYR A 212 -6.56 33.62 -7.40
CA TYR A 212 -6.09 32.32 -7.84
C TYR A 212 -5.74 31.38 -6.67
N PHE A 213 -5.57 31.94 -5.47
CA PHE A 213 -5.23 31.17 -4.27
C PHE A 213 -6.47 30.72 -3.46
N LYS A 214 -7.66 30.98 -3.95
CA LYS A 214 -8.95 30.53 -3.40
C LYS A 214 -10.00 30.36 -4.49
N PRO A 215 -10.65 29.17 -4.58
CA PRO A 215 -10.41 27.88 -3.92
C PRO A 215 -9.19 27.13 -4.48
N ASN A 216 -8.84 25.99 -3.87
CA ASN A 216 -7.70 25.16 -4.29
C ASN A 216 -7.70 24.78 -5.79
N PHE A 217 -8.88 24.54 -6.36
CA PHE A 217 -9.04 24.30 -7.81
C PHE A 217 -8.40 25.40 -8.65
N LYS A 218 -8.61 26.68 -8.32
CA LYS A 218 -7.99 27.80 -9.04
C LYS A 218 -6.48 27.80 -8.88
N PHE A 219 -5.98 27.50 -7.68
CA PHE A 219 -4.55 27.40 -7.42
C PHE A 219 -3.89 26.35 -8.30
N LEU A 220 -4.46 25.15 -8.37
CA LEU A 220 -3.95 24.07 -9.20
C LEU A 220 -3.96 24.42 -10.71
N HIS A 221 -4.95 25.13 -11.20
CA HIS A 221 -5.08 25.43 -12.62
C HIS A 221 -4.34 26.70 -13.07
N ASN A 222 -4.09 27.65 -12.17
CA ASN A 222 -3.52 28.95 -12.55
C ASN A 222 -2.14 29.22 -11.94
N VAL A 223 -1.76 28.51 -10.86
CA VAL A 223 -0.50 28.78 -10.14
C VAL A 223 0.42 27.56 -10.15
N CYS A 224 0.03 26.48 -9.50
CA CYS A 224 0.89 25.32 -9.29
C CYS A 224 0.11 24.01 -9.50
N PRO A 225 0.19 23.42 -10.70
CA PRO A 225 -0.49 22.15 -11.01
C PRO A 225 -0.02 20.97 -10.18
N GLY A 226 1.21 21.04 -9.64
CA GLY A 226 1.87 19.99 -8.88
C GLY A 226 3.23 19.63 -9.45
N PHE A 227 3.80 18.56 -8.89
CA PHE A 227 5.14 18.09 -9.26
C PHE A 227 5.16 16.58 -9.52
N TYR A 228 5.92 16.17 -10.54
CA TYR A 228 6.37 14.81 -10.73
C TYR A 228 7.80 14.68 -10.22
N ILE A 229 8.00 13.87 -9.19
CA ILE A 229 9.30 13.64 -8.56
C ILE A 229 9.81 12.27 -9.00
N LYS A 230 10.89 12.29 -9.78
CA LYS A 230 11.46 11.13 -10.47
C LYS A 230 12.83 10.78 -9.90
N ASN A 231 13.05 9.52 -9.58
CA ASN A 231 14.39 9.00 -9.33
C ASN A 231 15.14 8.92 -10.66
N VAL A 232 16.24 9.67 -10.77
CA VAL A 232 17.06 9.75 -11.99
C VAL A 232 18.46 9.16 -11.80
N GLY A 233 18.81 8.73 -10.58
CA GLY A 233 20.11 8.13 -10.32
C GLY A 233 20.21 7.57 -8.91
N GLY A 234 21.18 6.68 -8.72
CA GLY A 234 21.38 5.95 -7.48
C GLY A 234 20.53 4.69 -7.38
N THR A 235 20.96 3.80 -6.52
CA THR A 235 20.27 2.55 -6.15
C THR A 235 20.71 2.14 -4.75
N GLY A 236 19.86 1.46 -4.02
CA GLY A 236 20.18 0.94 -2.69
C GLY A 236 19.17 1.32 -1.62
N ASN A 237 18.36 2.36 -1.85
CA ASN A 237 17.29 2.72 -0.92
C ASN A 237 16.02 3.20 -1.62
N MET A 238 14.94 3.26 -0.83
CA MET A 238 13.65 3.84 -1.19
C MET A 238 13.01 4.47 0.04
N ALA A 239 12.38 5.62 -0.13
CA ALA A 239 11.62 6.30 0.91
C ALA A 239 10.12 6.21 0.65
N LYS A 240 9.32 6.04 1.72
CA LYS A 240 7.87 6.19 1.72
C LYS A 240 7.53 7.60 2.17
N ILE A 241 7.07 8.41 1.22
CA ILE A 241 6.75 9.82 1.42
C ILE A 241 5.35 9.94 1.97
N TRP A 242 5.19 10.68 3.07
CA TRP A 242 3.89 10.98 3.65
C TRP A 242 3.46 12.42 3.43
N ASN A 243 4.39 13.35 3.17
CA ASN A 243 4.09 14.73 2.82
C ASN A 243 5.16 15.34 1.91
N THR A 244 4.73 16.22 1.02
CA THR A 244 5.59 17.06 0.19
C THR A 244 5.12 18.49 0.33
N GLU A 245 5.98 19.36 0.83
CA GLU A 245 5.66 20.77 1.09
C GLU A 245 6.47 21.66 0.13
N LEU A 246 5.81 22.58 -0.53
CA LEU A 246 6.47 23.67 -1.24
C LEU A 246 6.62 24.84 -0.28
N ILE A 247 7.83 25.14 0.11
CA ILE A 247 8.14 26.16 1.12
C ILE A 247 8.93 27.28 0.45
N PHE A 248 8.57 28.53 0.71
CA PHE A 248 9.31 29.69 0.26
C PHE A 248 9.42 30.72 1.37
N TYR A 249 10.56 31.42 1.38
CA TYR A 249 10.93 32.42 2.39
C TYR A 249 11.22 33.75 1.72
N TRP A 250 10.95 34.84 2.45
CA TRP A 250 11.28 36.19 2.00
C TRP A 250 11.73 37.05 3.19
N THR A 251 12.60 38.01 2.89
CA THR A 251 12.95 39.09 3.83
C THR A 251 11.96 40.23 3.69
N ARG A 252 11.60 40.84 4.80
CA ARG A 252 10.76 42.04 4.89
C ARG A 252 11.45 43.12 5.71
N HIS A 253 11.33 44.35 5.28
CA HIS A 253 11.81 45.52 6.01
C HIS A 253 10.61 46.39 6.42
N LYS A 254 10.57 46.76 7.70
CA LYS A 254 9.56 47.68 8.23
C LYS A 254 10.27 48.86 8.86
N THR A 255 10.02 50.04 8.34
CA THR A 255 10.47 51.31 9.00
C THR A 255 9.68 51.53 10.29
N ILE A 256 10.36 51.63 11.40
CA ILE A 256 9.79 51.94 12.73
C ILE A 256 10.45 53.21 13.26
N LYS A 257 9.66 54.04 13.91
CA LYS A 257 10.21 55.21 14.64
C LYS A 257 10.88 54.73 15.90
N ALA A 258 12.09 55.18 16.13
CA ALA A 258 12.79 54.93 17.38
C ALA A 258 12.04 55.54 18.56
N LYS A 259 12.41 55.16 19.79
CA LYS A 259 11.79 55.71 21.03
C LYS A 259 11.91 57.21 21.19
N ASP A 260 12.88 57.83 20.51
CA ASP A 260 13.04 59.29 20.46
C ASP A 260 12.03 60.03 19.55
N GLY A 261 11.25 59.25 18.75
CA GLY A 261 10.24 59.79 17.83
C GLY A 261 10.80 60.50 16.58
N VAL A 262 12.13 60.61 16.47
CA VAL A 262 12.81 61.38 15.44
C VAL A 262 13.60 60.51 14.48
N THR A 263 14.25 59.46 15.01
CA THR A 263 15.12 58.57 14.24
C THR A 263 14.31 57.41 13.66
N ASP A 264 14.38 57.18 12.36
CA ASP A 264 13.82 56.01 11.73
C ASP A 264 14.83 54.84 11.82
N SER A 265 14.35 53.66 12.25
CA SER A 265 15.11 52.39 12.19
C SER A 265 14.40 51.38 11.32
N ILE A 266 15.18 50.45 10.77
CA ILE A 266 14.64 49.38 9.94
C ILE A 266 14.57 48.08 10.77
N ALA A 267 13.38 47.60 11.00
CA ALA A 267 13.18 46.25 11.53
C ALA A 267 13.20 45.24 10.38
N VAL A 268 14.16 44.32 10.46
CA VAL A 268 14.28 43.20 9.48
C VAL A 268 13.55 41.99 10.02
N GLY A 269 12.70 41.37 9.22
CA GLY A 269 11.99 40.13 9.54
C GLY A 269 12.05 39.14 8.39
N ILE A 270 11.85 37.87 8.71
CA ILE A 270 11.72 36.79 7.74
C ILE A 270 10.26 36.34 7.77
N GLY A 271 9.66 36.25 6.60
CA GLY A 271 8.37 35.60 6.38
C GLY A 271 8.55 34.29 5.64
N TYR A 272 7.60 33.39 5.78
CA TYR A 272 7.52 32.17 5.00
C TYR A 272 6.08 31.74 4.80
N ASN A 273 5.85 30.97 3.74
CA ASN A 273 4.61 30.27 3.49
C ASN A 273 4.90 28.89 2.93
N ARG A 274 3.86 28.02 2.94
CA ARG A 274 3.94 26.70 2.39
C ARG A 274 2.62 26.25 1.77
N PHE A 275 2.72 25.29 0.86
CA PHE A 275 1.63 24.51 0.30
C PHE A 275 1.90 23.04 0.53
N ASP A 276 0.90 22.27 0.92
CA ASP A 276 1.06 20.91 1.40
C ASP A 276 0.44 19.89 0.43
N GLY A 277 1.18 18.82 0.11
CA GLY A 277 0.69 17.67 -0.63
C GLY A 277 0.11 16.61 0.32
N THR A 278 -1.04 16.93 0.91
CA THR A 278 -1.76 16.08 1.87
C THR A 278 -2.75 15.14 1.17
N GLU A 279 -3.54 14.41 1.95
CA GLU A 279 -4.59 13.52 1.45
C GLU A 279 -5.74 14.23 0.70
N GLU A 280 -5.82 15.54 0.83
CA GLU A 280 -6.83 16.38 0.17
C GLU A 280 -6.56 16.61 -1.32
N VAL A 281 -5.35 16.27 -1.78
CA VAL A 281 -4.95 16.42 -3.18
C VAL A 281 -4.60 15.09 -3.82
N LEU A 282 -4.63 15.06 -5.15
CA LEU A 282 -4.28 13.84 -5.87
C LEU A 282 -2.79 13.54 -5.77
N GLN A 283 -2.50 12.28 -5.49
CA GLN A 283 -1.16 11.71 -5.48
C GLN A 283 -1.16 10.37 -6.21
N LEU A 284 -0.09 10.06 -6.89
CA LEU A 284 0.08 8.88 -7.72
C LEU A 284 1.50 8.33 -7.59
N ASN A 285 1.62 7.01 -7.44
CA ASN A 285 2.90 6.31 -7.52
C ASN A 285 3.11 5.68 -8.90
N LYS A 286 4.23 5.96 -9.53
CA LYS A 286 4.74 5.18 -10.66
C LYS A 286 5.73 4.15 -10.14
N ILE A 287 5.47 2.88 -10.46
CA ILE A 287 6.28 1.75 -10.00
C ILE A 287 6.85 1.02 -11.22
N GLU A 288 8.15 0.90 -11.26
CA GLU A 288 8.85 0.11 -12.27
C GLU A 288 9.49 -1.09 -11.58
N ASN A 289 9.08 -2.28 -11.97
CA ASN A 289 9.70 -3.55 -11.60
C ASN A 289 10.48 -4.12 -12.79
N ASP A 290 11.51 -4.93 -12.53
CA ASP A 290 12.13 -5.75 -13.58
C ASP A 290 11.13 -6.82 -14.06
N THR A 291 10.41 -6.52 -15.12
CA THR A 291 9.35 -7.37 -15.66
C THR A 291 9.86 -8.71 -16.18
N VAL A 292 11.10 -8.78 -16.66
CA VAL A 292 11.74 -10.03 -17.10
C VAL A 292 11.93 -10.93 -15.90
N LYS A 293 12.48 -10.39 -14.82
CA LYS A 293 12.68 -11.14 -13.58
C LYS A 293 11.36 -11.59 -12.95
N LEU A 294 10.32 -10.74 -12.93
CA LEU A 294 8.99 -11.12 -12.43
C LEU A 294 8.37 -12.26 -13.25
N LYS A 295 8.43 -12.21 -14.59
CA LYS A 295 7.95 -13.28 -15.46
C LYS A 295 8.73 -14.57 -15.22
N GLN A 296 10.05 -14.50 -15.07
CA GLN A 296 10.89 -15.64 -14.76
C GLN A 296 10.49 -16.29 -13.42
N LEU A 297 10.28 -15.49 -12.36
CA LEU A 297 9.82 -15.99 -11.06
C LEU A 297 8.43 -16.62 -11.13
N ALA A 298 7.52 -16.04 -11.91
CA ALA A 298 6.17 -16.56 -12.07
C ALA A 298 6.12 -17.87 -12.89
N SER A 299 7.03 -18.07 -13.83
CA SER A 299 7.10 -19.27 -14.67
C SER A 299 7.89 -20.42 -14.06
N GLN A 300 8.71 -20.17 -13.02
CA GLN A 300 9.51 -21.21 -12.39
C GLN A 300 8.63 -22.15 -11.57
N GLU A 301 8.77 -23.45 -11.83
CA GLU A 301 8.14 -24.50 -11.02
C GLU A 301 8.97 -24.77 -9.74
N LYS A 302 8.86 -23.85 -8.81
CA LYS A 302 9.46 -24.00 -7.46
C LYS A 302 8.42 -24.54 -6.47
N ASN A 303 8.88 -24.89 -5.27
CA ASN A 303 8.02 -25.30 -4.15
C ASN A 303 7.28 -24.13 -3.50
N CYS A 304 7.37 -22.91 -4.08
CA CYS A 304 6.76 -21.70 -3.54
C CYS A 304 6.05 -20.89 -4.62
N THR A 305 5.08 -20.09 -4.16
CA THR A 305 4.54 -18.94 -4.88
C THR A 305 4.96 -17.66 -4.17
N TYR A 306 4.79 -16.51 -4.81
CA TYR A 306 5.23 -15.23 -4.28
C TYR A 306 4.06 -14.28 -4.05
N LEU A 307 4.18 -13.49 -2.98
CA LEU A 307 3.43 -12.25 -2.78
C LEU A 307 4.43 -11.11 -2.69
N LYS A 308 4.32 -10.14 -3.60
CA LYS A 308 5.20 -8.98 -3.67
C LYS A 308 4.42 -7.73 -4.01
N SER A 309 4.57 -6.67 -3.21
CA SER A 309 4.10 -5.31 -3.45
C SER A 309 5.30 -4.33 -3.58
N PRO A 310 5.08 -3.15 -4.20
CA PRO A 310 3.92 -2.80 -5.02
C PRO A 310 4.04 -3.37 -6.44
N ALA A 311 2.88 -3.64 -7.08
CA ALA A 311 2.79 -4.03 -8.50
C ALA A 311 3.78 -5.15 -8.91
N GLY A 312 3.87 -6.22 -8.13
CA GLY A 312 4.87 -7.27 -8.30
C GLY A 312 4.29 -8.61 -8.76
N ILE A 313 4.23 -9.55 -7.84
CA ILE A 313 3.70 -10.91 -8.06
C ILE A 313 2.61 -11.19 -7.04
N PHE A 314 1.51 -11.77 -7.51
CA PHE A 314 0.41 -12.28 -6.72
C PHE A 314 0.37 -13.81 -6.78
N THR A 315 -0.41 -14.44 -5.91
CA THR A 315 -0.64 -15.88 -5.94
C THR A 315 -2.05 -16.17 -6.44
N GLU A 316 -2.14 -16.84 -7.58
CA GLU A 316 -3.40 -17.40 -8.10
C GLU A 316 -3.65 -18.74 -7.41
N VAL A 317 -4.90 -18.98 -7.00
CA VAL A 317 -5.37 -20.19 -6.35
C VAL A 317 -6.50 -20.78 -7.18
N THR A 318 -6.40 -22.04 -7.53
CA THR A 318 -7.49 -22.80 -8.16
C THR A 318 -8.17 -23.63 -7.08
N LEU A 319 -9.41 -23.28 -6.77
CA LEU A 319 -10.21 -23.98 -5.77
C LEU A 319 -10.92 -25.19 -6.43
N PRO A 320 -10.93 -26.38 -5.79
CA PRO A 320 -11.56 -27.59 -6.31
C PRO A 320 -13.10 -27.56 -6.09
N ILE A 321 -13.74 -26.54 -6.65
CA ILE A 321 -15.17 -26.23 -6.39
C ILE A 321 -16.08 -27.39 -6.81
N GLU A 322 -15.76 -28.08 -7.92
CA GLU A 322 -16.55 -29.22 -8.40
C GLU A 322 -16.48 -30.36 -7.42
N ASP A 323 -15.27 -30.70 -6.96
CA ASP A 323 -15.06 -31.84 -6.05
C ASP A 323 -15.70 -31.56 -4.68
N ILE A 324 -15.60 -30.30 -4.19
CA ILE A 324 -16.26 -29.88 -2.97
C ILE A 324 -17.79 -30.07 -3.06
N MET A 325 -18.40 -29.73 -4.16
CA MET A 325 -19.85 -29.74 -4.30
C MET A 325 -20.44 -31.07 -4.81
N LYS A 326 -19.58 -31.96 -5.35
CA LYS A 326 -20.02 -33.25 -5.91
C LYS A 326 -20.65 -34.15 -4.84
N GLY A 327 -21.94 -34.47 -5.02
CA GLY A 327 -22.77 -35.23 -4.07
C GLY A 327 -23.24 -34.43 -2.85
N HIS A 328 -22.93 -33.14 -2.80
CA HIS A 328 -23.31 -32.19 -1.75
C HIS A 328 -24.10 -30.99 -2.30
N GLU A 329 -24.69 -31.12 -3.48
CA GLU A 329 -25.41 -30.03 -4.16
C GLU A 329 -26.63 -29.52 -3.39
N LYS A 330 -27.22 -30.42 -2.55
CA LYS A 330 -28.37 -30.12 -1.67
C LYS A 330 -27.97 -29.87 -0.23
N ASP A 331 -26.73 -30.11 0.15
CA ASP A 331 -26.24 -29.93 1.52
C ASP A 331 -25.88 -28.46 1.79
N THR A 332 -25.89 -28.10 3.05
CA THR A 332 -25.42 -26.78 3.47
C THR A 332 -23.91 -26.85 3.71
N LEU A 333 -23.12 -26.04 3.00
CA LEU A 333 -21.72 -25.85 3.26
C LEU A 333 -21.55 -24.87 4.42
N ASN A 334 -21.26 -25.39 5.61
CA ASN A 334 -21.20 -24.57 6.84
C ASN A 334 -19.88 -23.80 6.93
N THR A 335 -18.77 -24.47 6.68
CA THR A 335 -17.43 -23.85 6.72
C THR A 335 -16.57 -24.36 5.58
N ALA A 336 -15.67 -23.52 5.16
CA ALA A 336 -14.58 -23.88 4.25
C ALA A 336 -13.34 -23.10 4.68
N THR A 337 -12.37 -23.80 5.30
CA THR A 337 -11.14 -23.19 5.84
C THR A 337 -9.96 -23.51 4.94
N ILE A 338 -9.17 -22.49 4.61
CA ILE A 338 -7.95 -22.64 3.83
C ILE A 338 -6.82 -21.79 4.43
N SER A 339 -5.62 -22.37 4.50
CA SER A 339 -4.43 -21.71 5.04
C SER A 339 -3.29 -21.74 4.01
N PHE A 340 -2.56 -20.63 3.92
CA PHE A 340 -1.40 -20.46 3.05
C PHE A 340 -0.15 -20.21 3.92
N PRO A 341 0.60 -21.27 4.26
CA PRO A 341 1.81 -21.16 5.06
C PRO A 341 2.88 -20.36 4.31
N ARG A 342 3.51 -19.43 5.03
CA ARG A 342 4.68 -18.69 4.57
C ARG A 342 5.91 -19.59 4.66
N LEU A 343 6.79 -19.49 3.69
CA LEU A 343 8.17 -19.98 3.80
C LEU A 343 9.04 -18.81 4.30
N ASN A 344 9.86 -19.10 5.30
CA ASN A 344 10.80 -18.10 5.81
C ASN A 344 11.79 -17.68 4.74
N ASN A 345 12.31 -16.47 4.84
CA ASN A 345 13.33 -15.97 3.92
C ASN A 345 14.58 -16.85 3.97
N GLU A 346 15.28 -17.00 2.85
CA GLU A 346 16.52 -17.79 2.79
C GLU A 346 17.62 -17.20 3.68
N ASN A 347 17.64 -15.86 3.78
CA ASN A 347 18.53 -15.13 4.69
C ASN A 347 17.68 -14.22 5.58
N GLU A 348 17.25 -14.74 6.72
CA GLU A 348 16.41 -13.99 7.68
C GLU A 348 17.14 -12.82 8.32
N ASP A 349 18.45 -12.90 8.45
CA ASP A 349 19.30 -11.88 9.10
C ASP A 349 19.64 -10.71 8.16
N ASN A 350 19.23 -10.73 6.89
CA ASN A 350 19.49 -9.63 5.99
C ASN A 350 18.68 -8.39 6.42
N PRO A 351 19.34 -7.29 6.83
CA PRO A 351 18.66 -6.10 7.35
C PRO A 351 17.83 -5.37 6.28
N TYR A 352 18.01 -5.71 5.01
CA TYR A 352 17.30 -5.11 3.88
C TYR A 352 16.13 -5.95 3.38
N ASN A 353 15.78 -7.04 4.08
CA ASN A 353 14.60 -7.82 3.75
C ASN A 353 13.34 -6.95 3.79
N PHE A 354 12.49 -7.14 2.79
CA PHE A 354 11.18 -6.52 2.79
C PHE A 354 10.29 -7.18 3.85
N ALA A 355 9.38 -6.40 4.41
CA ALA A 355 8.42 -6.93 5.36
C ALA A 355 7.49 -7.96 4.69
N THR A 356 6.98 -8.89 5.47
CA THR A 356 5.88 -9.75 5.04
C THR A 356 4.62 -8.90 4.89
N PRO A 357 3.85 -9.02 3.78
CA PRO A 357 2.58 -8.32 3.65
C PRO A 357 1.69 -8.57 4.88
N SER A 358 1.25 -7.50 5.55
CA SER A 358 0.48 -7.62 6.79
C SER A 358 -0.93 -8.17 6.56
N THR A 359 -1.53 -7.82 5.44
CA THR A 359 -2.90 -8.19 5.08
C THR A 359 -2.99 -8.55 3.61
N ILE A 360 -3.75 -9.59 3.31
CA ILE A 360 -4.05 -10.00 1.94
C ILE A 360 -5.55 -10.06 1.70
N LEU A 361 -5.93 -9.72 0.48
CA LEU A 361 -7.27 -9.91 -0.09
C LEU A 361 -7.29 -11.20 -0.90
N MET A 362 -8.32 -12.03 -0.72
CA MET A 362 -8.73 -13.08 -1.64
C MET A 362 -9.92 -12.57 -2.44
N VAL A 363 -9.81 -12.54 -3.76
CA VAL A 363 -10.87 -12.07 -4.65
C VAL A 363 -10.93 -12.95 -5.89
N GLN A 364 -12.13 -13.13 -6.48
CA GLN A 364 -12.28 -13.84 -7.74
C GLN A 364 -11.42 -13.18 -8.84
N LYS A 365 -10.70 -13.99 -9.63
CA LYS A 365 -9.71 -13.50 -10.58
C LYS A 365 -10.28 -12.50 -11.58
N ASP A 366 -11.45 -12.75 -12.14
CA ASP A 366 -12.09 -11.86 -13.13
C ASP A 366 -12.65 -10.56 -12.49
N SER A 367 -12.73 -10.52 -11.16
CA SER A 367 -13.20 -9.35 -10.42
C SER A 367 -12.04 -8.49 -9.87
N LEU A 368 -10.78 -8.92 -10.01
CA LEU A 368 -9.62 -8.29 -9.40
C LEU A 368 -9.53 -6.79 -9.74
N GLN A 369 -9.55 -6.44 -11.02
CA GLN A 369 -9.43 -5.05 -11.46
C GLN A 369 -10.64 -4.23 -10.99
N SER A 370 -11.86 -4.70 -11.24
CA SER A 370 -13.09 -4.01 -10.88
C SER A 370 -13.30 -3.87 -9.37
N PHE A 371 -12.64 -4.69 -8.55
CA PHE A 371 -12.69 -4.58 -7.09
C PHE A 371 -12.08 -3.25 -6.64
N PHE A 372 -10.91 -2.92 -7.14
CA PHE A 372 -10.20 -1.70 -6.78
C PHE A 372 -10.75 -0.45 -7.49
N GLU A 373 -11.06 -0.53 -8.79
CA GLU A 373 -11.64 0.58 -9.56
C GLU A 373 -12.97 1.06 -8.99
N LYS A 374 -13.81 0.13 -8.53
CA LYS A 374 -15.10 0.46 -7.92
C LYS A 374 -15.03 0.66 -6.41
N SER A 375 -13.83 0.77 -5.85
CA SER A 375 -13.60 0.95 -4.39
C SER A 375 -14.42 -0.02 -3.53
N LYS A 376 -14.51 -1.30 -3.94
CA LYS A 376 -15.28 -2.31 -3.20
C LYS A 376 -14.63 -2.65 -1.87
N LEU A 377 -15.43 -3.01 -0.90
CA LEU A 377 -15.01 -3.62 0.35
C LEU A 377 -15.17 -5.14 0.27
N ALA A 378 -14.43 -5.87 1.11
CA ALA A 378 -14.59 -7.30 1.25
C ALA A 378 -16.00 -7.60 1.82
N ASP A 379 -16.75 -8.43 1.09
CA ASP A 379 -18.18 -8.70 1.34
C ASP A 379 -18.45 -10.04 2.03
N SER A 380 -17.40 -10.79 2.37
CA SER A 380 -17.45 -12.14 2.92
C SER A 380 -18.30 -13.12 2.08
N ARG A 381 -18.40 -12.86 0.78
CA ARG A 381 -19.12 -13.68 -0.20
C ARG A 381 -18.33 -13.90 -1.49
N THR A 382 -17.80 -12.83 -2.08
CA THR A 382 -17.00 -12.88 -3.32
C THR A 382 -15.56 -12.45 -3.07
N SER A 383 -15.30 -11.89 -1.90
CA SER A 383 -14.00 -11.40 -1.48
C SER A 383 -13.83 -11.45 0.04
N TYR A 384 -12.61 -11.72 0.48
CA TYR A 384 -12.25 -11.89 1.89
C TYR A 384 -10.91 -11.24 2.16
N THR A 385 -10.70 -10.72 3.36
CA THR A 385 -9.39 -10.29 3.83
C THR A 385 -8.93 -11.13 5.00
N THR A 386 -7.63 -11.33 5.12
CA THR A 386 -7.01 -11.96 6.29
C THR A 386 -5.65 -11.34 6.55
N SER A 387 -5.25 -11.31 7.82
CA SER A 387 -3.94 -10.82 8.22
C SER A 387 -2.96 -11.98 8.41
N TYR A 388 -1.68 -11.68 8.22
CA TYR A 388 -0.60 -12.59 8.56
C TYR A 388 -0.60 -12.89 10.06
N SER A 389 -0.54 -14.18 10.41
CA SER A 389 -0.43 -14.64 11.80
C SER A 389 0.96 -15.22 12.05
N SER A 390 1.68 -14.65 13.00
CA SER A 390 2.98 -15.16 13.45
C SER A 390 2.87 -16.16 14.60
N THR A 391 1.69 -16.29 15.23
CA THR A 391 1.43 -17.08 16.43
C THR A 391 0.18 -17.94 16.30
N GLY A 392 -0.09 -18.79 17.28
CA GLY A 392 -1.31 -19.60 17.34
C GLY A 392 -1.29 -20.86 16.48
N THR A 393 -2.46 -21.47 16.29
CA THR A 393 -2.63 -22.74 15.57
C THR A 393 -2.19 -22.67 14.10
N TYR A 394 -2.43 -21.52 13.45
CA TYR A 394 -2.05 -21.28 12.06
C TYR A 394 -0.88 -20.28 11.97
N LYS A 395 0.14 -20.50 12.82
CA LYS A 395 1.33 -19.64 12.83
C LYS A 395 2.06 -19.65 11.49
N ASN A 396 2.71 -18.53 11.17
CA ASN A 396 3.47 -18.30 9.94
C ASN A 396 2.64 -18.50 8.67
N ALA A 397 1.38 -18.04 8.68
CA ALA A 397 0.44 -18.26 7.59
C ALA A 397 -0.60 -17.14 7.44
N TYR A 398 -1.27 -17.17 6.31
CA TYR A 398 -2.51 -16.44 6.06
C TYR A 398 -3.66 -17.45 6.03
N THR A 399 -4.64 -17.31 6.93
CA THR A 399 -5.74 -18.25 7.04
C THR A 399 -7.09 -17.59 6.84
N PHE A 400 -7.84 -18.08 5.90
CA PHE A 400 -9.24 -17.73 5.70
C PHE A 400 -10.10 -18.77 6.40
N GLN A 401 -10.68 -18.37 7.53
CA GLN A 401 -11.38 -19.27 8.44
C GLN A 401 -12.67 -19.84 7.85
N ASN A 402 -13.40 -19.06 7.06
CA ASN A 402 -14.60 -19.55 6.41
C ASN A 402 -14.88 -18.82 5.09
N ILE A 403 -14.67 -19.52 3.98
CA ILE A 403 -14.98 -19.07 2.63
C ILE A 403 -16.13 -19.88 2.00
N ALA A 404 -17.01 -20.48 2.79
CA ALA A 404 -18.13 -21.29 2.30
C ALA A 404 -19.06 -20.53 1.33
N ASN A 405 -19.33 -19.26 1.64
CA ASN A 405 -20.12 -18.41 0.75
C ASN A 405 -19.42 -18.17 -0.61
N LEU A 406 -18.09 -18.06 -0.63
CA LEU A 406 -17.33 -17.92 -1.87
C LEU A 406 -17.43 -19.21 -2.71
N VAL A 407 -17.19 -20.38 -2.09
CA VAL A 407 -17.34 -21.68 -2.75
C VAL A 407 -18.72 -21.82 -3.36
N SER A 408 -19.77 -21.53 -2.60
CA SER A 408 -21.15 -21.59 -3.07
C SER A 408 -21.45 -20.59 -4.20
N ALA A 409 -20.92 -19.37 -4.13
CA ALA A 409 -21.08 -18.36 -5.17
C ALA A 409 -20.35 -18.75 -6.47
N MET A 410 -19.15 -19.32 -6.35
CA MET A 410 -18.39 -19.82 -7.50
C MET A 410 -19.07 -21.02 -8.16
N TYR A 411 -19.61 -21.95 -7.36
CA TYR A 411 -20.35 -23.10 -7.91
C TYR A 411 -21.58 -22.68 -8.73
N LYS A 412 -22.33 -21.66 -8.27
CA LYS A 412 -23.44 -21.06 -9.05
C LYS A 412 -23.01 -20.47 -10.40
N ASN A 413 -21.75 -20.11 -10.50
CA ASN A 413 -21.15 -19.56 -11.72
C ASN A 413 -20.29 -20.59 -12.49
N LYS A 414 -20.41 -21.88 -12.16
CA LYS A 414 -19.69 -22.96 -12.82
C LYS A 414 -19.81 -22.87 -14.35
N GLY A 415 -18.65 -22.91 -15.02
CA GLY A 415 -18.56 -22.86 -16.47
C GLY A 415 -18.78 -21.48 -17.11
N LYS A 416 -19.01 -20.43 -16.35
CA LYS A 416 -19.11 -19.06 -16.86
C LYS A 416 -17.73 -18.42 -16.95
N GLY A 417 -16.91 -18.80 -17.93
CA GLY A 417 -15.57 -18.30 -18.18
C GLY A 417 -14.48 -19.25 -17.68
N GLU A 418 -13.24 -18.99 -18.11
CA GLU A 418 -12.07 -19.84 -17.79
C GLU A 418 -11.56 -19.73 -16.35
N ASN A 419 -11.93 -18.66 -15.65
CA ASN A 419 -11.44 -18.36 -14.30
C ASN A 419 -12.52 -18.54 -13.22
N TRP A 420 -13.64 -19.20 -13.55
CA TRP A 420 -14.79 -19.33 -12.66
C TRP A 420 -14.47 -19.95 -11.29
N ASN A 421 -13.44 -20.79 -11.20
CA ASN A 421 -12.95 -21.45 -9.97
C ASN A 421 -11.61 -20.89 -9.46
N LYS A 422 -11.18 -19.73 -9.97
CA LYS A 422 -9.89 -19.12 -9.59
C LYS A 422 -10.06 -17.86 -8.76
N VAL A 423 -9.24 -17.76 -7.72
CA VAL A 423 -9.09 -16.55 -6.92
C VAL A 423 -7.64 -16.08 -6.92
N VAL A 424 -7.43 -14.83 -6.55
CA VAL A 424 -6.09 -14.23 -6.45
C VAL A 424 -5.90 -13.71 -5.04
N LEU A 425 -4.74 -14.00 -4.46
CA LEU A 425 -4.26 -13.43 -3.20
C LEU A 425 -3.44 -12.18 -3.52
N VAL A 426 -3.85 -11.04 -2.96
CA VAL A 426 -3.29 -9.72 -3.25
C VAL A 426 -2.89 -9.01 -1.97
N PRO A 427 -1.66 -8.52 -1.83
CA PRO A 427 -1.30 -7.63 -0.73
C PRO A 427 -2.12 -6.34 -0.76
N VAL A 428 -2.75 -6.01 0.35
CA VAL A 428 -3.62 -4.83 0.46
C VAL A 428 -3.34 -4.01 1.72
N ASN A 429 -3.62 -2.71 1.62
CA ASN A 429 -3.70 -1.81 2.75
C ASN A 429 -5.17 -1.52 3.06
N ILE A 430 -5.57 -1.73 4.32
CA ILE A 430 -6.92 -1.47 4.81
C ILE A 430 -6.93 -0.12 5.54
N ILE A 431 -7.78 0.78 5.08
CA ILE A 431 -8.03 2.06 5.73
C ILE A 431 -9.30 1.93 6.54
N THR A 432 -9.22 2.32 7.81
CA THR A 432 -10.33 2.29 8.75
C THR A 432 -10.70 3.69 9.21
N THR A 433 -11.98 3.89 9.49
CA THR A 433 -12.49 5.16 10.03
C THR A 433 -13.25 4.86 11.32
N ALA A 434 -13.07 5.72 12.33
CA ALA A 434 -13.85 5.64 13.55
C ALA A 434 -15.31 6.06 13.28
N GLN A 435 -16.26 5.21 13.70
CA GLN A 435 -17.69 5.48 13.60
C GLN A 435 -18.31 5.27 15.00
N GLY A 436 -18.39 6.33 15.78
CA GLY A 436 -18.74 6.28 17.19
C GLY A 436 -17.72 5.48 17.99
N HIS A 437 -18.14 4.39 18.63
CA HIS A 437 -17.27 3.50 19.42
C HIS A 437 -16.71 2.31 18.60
N THR A 438 -17.02 2.23 17.33
CA THR A 438 -16.56 1.14 16.44
C THR A 438 -15.62 1.65 15.37
N THR A 439 -14.75 0.78 14.89
CA THR A 439 -13.89 1.04 13.74
C THR A 439 -14.41 0.24 12.56
N VAL A 440 -14.69 0.92 11.45
CA VAL A 440 -15.19 0.31 10.21
C VAL A 440 -14.16 0.43 9.10
N ILE A 441 -14.09 -0.56 8.22
CA ILE A 441 -13.25 -0.49 7.02
C ILE A 441 -13.91 0.52 6.06
N SER A 442 -13.18 1.57 5.72
CA SER A 442 -13.64 2.61 4.79
C SER A 442 -13.10 2.39 3.37
N LYS A 443 -11.90 1.77 3.24
CA LYS A 443 -11.28 1.54 1.93
C LYS A 443 -10.31 0.38 1.97
N ILE A 444 -10.19 -0.33 0.84
CA ILE A 444 -9.16 -1.35 0.60
C ILE A 444 -8.41 -0.96 -0.68
N ASN A 445 -7.12 -0.69 -0.55
CA ASN A 445 -6.23 -0.33 -1.65
C ASN A 445 -5.16 -1.39 -1.87
N HIS A 446 -4.57 -1.44 -3.08
CA HIS A 446 -3.31 -2.15 -3.26
C HIS A 446 -2.27 -1.67 -2.25
N ASP A 447 -1.52 -2.60 -1.68
CA ASP A 447 -0.40 -2.24 -0.80
C ASP A 447 0.72 -1.61 -1.63
N MET A 448 1.02 -0.33 -1.33
CA MET A 448 2.11 0.42 -1.95
C MET A 448 3.39 0.42 -1.09
N SER A 449 3.43 -0.33 0.01
CA SER A 449 4.68 -0.54 0.75
C SER A 449 5.56 -1.59 0.06
N LEU A 450 6.85 -1.58 0.34
CA LEU A 450 7.74 -2.64 -0.09
C LEU A 450 7.54 -3.85 0.82
N ALA A 451 6.84 -4.84 0.30
CA ALA A 451 6.64 -6.10 0.99
C ALA A 451 6.87 -7.28 0.03
N SER A 452 7.43 -8.36 0.53
CA SER A 452 7.75 -9.55 -0.26
C SER A 452 7.79 -10.78 0.63
N THR A 453 7.18 -11.87 0.18
CA THR A 453 7.24 -13.16 0.88
C THR A 453 6.99 -14.31 -0.07
N ARG A 454 7.42 -15.51 0.33
CA ARG A 454 7.09 -16.78 -0.33
C ARG A 454 5.98 -17.50 0.45
N LEU A 455 5.05 -18.07 -0.29
CA LEU A 455 4.05 -18.99 0.24
C LEU A 455 4.36 -20.42 -0.23
N LYS A 456 4.03 -21.40 0.58
CA LYS A 456 4.11 -22.80 0.18
C LYS A 456 3.23 -23.02 -1.07
N ARG A 457 3.77 -23.67 -2.11
CA ARG A 457 3.02 -23.91 -3.34
C ARG A 457 2.11 -25.12 -3.19
N GLY A 458 0.87 -24.99 -3.62
CA GLY A 458 -0.05 -26.08 -3.80
C GLY A 458 0.21 -26.77 -5.16
N VAL A 459 0.74 -27.98 -5.10
CA VAL A 459 0.91 -28.86 -6.27
C VAL A 459 0.12 -30.13 -6.00
N ILE A 460 -0.84 -30.41 -6.86
CA ILE A 460 -1.64 -31.63 -6.77
C ILE A 460 -0.80 -32.79 -7.28
N THR A 461 -0.63 -33.81 -6.44
CA THR A 461 0.05 -35.06 -6.77
C THR A 461 -0.87 -36.22 -6.45
N THR A 462 -0.84 -37.27 -7.26
CA THR A 462 -1.63 -38.48 -7.06
C THR A 462 -0.71 -39.58 -6.52
N ASP A 463 -1.09 -40.18 -5.39
CA ASP A 463 -0.36 -41.29 -4.81
C ASP A 463 -0.62 -42.61 -5.55
N SER A 464 0.05 -43.71 -5.13
CA SER A 464 -0.09 -45.05 -5.73
C SER A 464 -1.52 -45.62 -5.62
N ASN A 465 -2.34 -45.08 -4.74
CA ASN A 465 -3.73 -45.51 -4.50
C ASN A 465 -4.74 -44.64 -5.28
N GLY A 466 -4.25 -43.68 -6.10
CA GLY A 466 -5.10 -42.76 -6.87
C GLY A 466 -5.64 -41.58 -6.05
N LYS A 467 -5.16 -41.39 -4.79
CA LYS A 467 -5.58 -40.28 -3.95
C LYS A 467 -4.79 -39.02 -4.29
N GLU A 468 -5.49 -37.95 -4.56
CA GLU A 468 -4.89 -36.64 -4.78
C GLU A 468 -4.54 -35.96 -3.46
N THR A 469 -3.36 -35.37 -3.40
CA THR A 469 -2.85 -34.62 -2.25
C THR A 469 -2.19 -33.31 -2.70
N SER A 470 -2.15 -32.33 -1.82
CA SER A 470 -1.43 -31.07 -2.04
C SER A 470 -0.93 -30.54 -0.70
N PRO A 471 0.22 -29.82 -0.69
CA PRO A 471 0.67 -29.07 0.49
C PRO A 471 -0.31 -27.97 0.96
N ILE A 472 -1.21 -27.52 0.07
CA ILE A 472 -2.30 -26.60 0.40
C ILE A 472 -3.61 -27.35 0.26
N GLN A 473 -4.41 -27.29 1.31
CA GLN A 473 -5.68 -28.00 1.39
C GLN A 473 -6.78 -27.08 1.86
N ILE A 474 -8.00 -27.31 1.39
CA ILE A 474 -9.22 -26.70 1.91
C ILE A 474 -10.01 -27.75 2.69
N LYS A 475 -10.29 -27.44 3.96
CA LYS A 475 -11.13 -28.29 4.83
C LYS A 475 -12.54 -27.72 4.81
N VAL A 476 -13.52 -28.57 4.54
CA VAL A 476 -14.93 -28.18 4.46
C VAL A 476 -15.77 -29.00 5.45
N ILE A 477 -16.85 -28.38 5.92
CA ILE A 477 -17.85 -29.03 6.79
C ILE A 477 -19.22 -28.81 6.17
N TYR A 478 -19.95 -29.90 5.97
CA TYR A 478 -21.30 -29.92 5.43
C TYR A 478 -22.29 -30.27 6.53
N SER A 479 -23.54 -29.82 6.39
CA SER A 479 -24.69 -30.34 7.11
C SER A 479 -25.82 -30.71 6.16
N LYS A 480 -26.43 -31.85 6.42
CA LYS A 480 -27.58 -32.36 5.70
C LYS A 480 -28.69 -32.72 6.69
N PHE A 481 -29.92 -32.28 6.43
CA PHE A 481 -31.07 -32.79 7.15
C PHE A 481 -31.34 -34.24 6.75
N LYS A 482 -31.51 -35.12 7.73
CA LYS A 482 -31.99 -36.46 7.47
C LYS A 482 -33.39 -36.37 6.86
N GLU A 483 -33.61 -36.95 5.69
CA GLU A 483 -34.94 -37.12 5.13
C GLU A 483 -35.76 -37.96 6.12
N LYS A 484 -36.93 -37.53 6.51
CA LYS A 484 -37.90 -38.37 7.27
C LYS A 484 -38.24 -39.52 6.34
N GLU A 485 -37.91 -40.78 6.74
CA GLU A 485 -38.46 -41.97 6.13
C GLU A 485 -40.00 -42.03 6.25
#